data_880e372fb7029406da1175bb949479d8
#
_entry.id   880e372fb7029406da1175bb949479d8
#
_cell.length_a   1.000
_cell.length_b   1.000
_cell.length_c   1.000
_cell.angle_alpha   90.00
_cell.angle_beta   90.00
_cell.angle_gamma   90.00
#
_symmetry.space_group_name_H-M   'P 1'
#
loop_
_entity.id
_entity.type
_entity.pdbx_description
1 polymer ?
#
loop_
_entity_poly.entity_id
_entity_poly.type
_entity_poly.pdbx_seq_one_letter_code
_entity_poly.pdbx_strand_id
1 'polypeptide(L)'
;NCDIVDMEALAEVAHAHGIPLIVDSTFATPFLFRPLEHGADIVVHSATKFIGGHGTVMGGVIVDGGKFDWTQNDKFPGISKPNPNYHGAVFAEVCGNLAYIVKIRATLLRDTGATISPFNSFLLLQGLETLSLRVERHVQNALRVADYLASHPQVERVNHPSLPDHPDHD
;
A
#
# COMPACT_ATOMS: atom_id res chain seq x y z
N ASN A 1 2.54 -7.49 -16.01
CA ASN A 1 3.89 -7.99 -15.81
C ASN A 1 4.09 -8.38 -14.35
N CYS A 2 5.06 -9.25 -14.09
CA CYS A 2 5.48 -9.63 -12.74
C CYS A 2 6.83 -8.98 -12.40
N ASP A 3 7.00 -7.71 -12.78
CA ASP A 3 8.24 -6.97 -12.54
C ASP A 3 8.37 -6.64 -11.05
N ILE A 4 9.57 -6.77 -10.51
CA ILE A 4 9.89 -6.37 -9.14
C ILE A 4 10.49 -4.97 -9.18
N VAL A 5 10.02 -4.11 -8.30
CA VAL A 5 10.39 -2.70 -8.27
C VAL A 5 11.48 -2.48 -7.22
N ASP A 6 12.56 -1.79 -7.61
CA ASP A 6 13.53 -1.26 -6.64
C ASP A 6 12.89 -0.11 -5.87
N MET A 7 12.37 -0.44 -4.69
CA MET A 7 11.61 0.48 -3.85
C MET A 7 12.48 1.60 -3.29
N GLU A 8 13.70 1.29 -2.91
CA GLU A 8 14.63 2.25 -2.30
C GLU A 8 15.08 3.30 -3.33
N ALA A 9 15.41 2.86 -4.56
CA ALA A 9 15.75 3.78 -5.64
C ALA A 9 14.57 4.70 -6.01
N LEU A 10 13.33 4.19 -6.01
CA LEU A 10 12.15 5.03 -6.24
C LEU A 10 11.93 6.03 -5.10
N ALA A 11 12.14 5.62 -3.85
CA ALA A 11 12.03 6.52 -2.70
C ALA A 11 13.06 7.66 -2.79
N GLU A 12 14.31 7.35 -3.14
CA GLU A 12 15.34 8.37 -3.36
C GLU A 12 14.94 9.40 -4.42
N VAL A 13 14.40 8.93 -5.56
CA VAL A 13 13.93 9.83 -6.62
C VAL A 13 12.77 10.71 -6.14
N ALA A 14 11.78 10.14 -5.45
CA ALA A 14 10.65 10.89 -4.93
C ALA A 14 11.10 11.96 -3.93
N HIS A 15 11.92 11.56 -2.98
CA HIS A 15 12.43 12.46 -1.92
C HIS A 15 13.35 13.53 -2.47
N ALA A 16 14.20 13.24 -3.47
CA ALA A 16 15.01 14.24 -4.15
C ALA A 16 14.17 15.35 -4.81
N HIS A 17 12.92 15.02 -5.17
CA HIS A 17 11.97 15.99 -5.70
C HIS A 17 11.05 16.58 -4.61
N GLY A 18 11.24 16.25 -3.34
CA GLY A 18 10.44 16.73 -2.21
C GLY A 18 8.96 16.32 -2.31
N ILE A 19 8.69 15.09 -2.76
CA ILE A 19 7.36 14.47 -2.81
C ILE A 19 7.37 13.13 -2.08
N PRO A 20 6.25 12.72 -1.46
CA PRO A 20 6.17 11.42 -0.80
C PRO A 20 6.04 10.29 -1.82
N LEU A 21 6.58 9.12 -1.48
CA LEU A 21 6.31 7.87 -2.20
C LEU A 21 5.09 7.18 -1.60
N ILE A 22 4.04 7.02 -2.40
CA ILE A 22 2.83 6.27 -2.05
C ILE A 22 2.84 4.95 -2.80
N VAL A 23 2.70 3.85 -2.08
CA VAL A 23 2.77 2.49 -2.64
C VAL A 23 1.45 1.76 -2.45
N ASP A 24 0.86 1.27 -3.52
CA ASP A 24 -0.21 0.27 -3.44
C ASP A 24 0.44 -1.12 -3.27
N SER A 25 0.35 -1.66 -2.06
CA SER A 25 0.90 -2.97 -1.71
C SER A 25 -0.19 -4.04 -1.54
N THR A 26 -1.28 -3.91 -2.30
CA THR A 26 -2.43 -4.83 -2.23
C THR A 26 -2.03 -6.27 -2.51
N PHE A 27 -1.18 -6.51 -3.52
CA PHE A 27 -0.77 -7.86 -3.91
C PHE A 27 0.27 -8.48 -2.98
N ALA A 28 1.30 -7.71 -2.63
CA ALA A 28 2.33 -8.20 -1.72
C ALA A 28 1.78 -8.41 -0.30
N THR A 29 0.79 -7.62 0.09
CA THR A 29 0.22 -7.60 1.44
C THR A 29 1.27 -7.21 2.51
N PRO A 30 0.87 -6.84 3.73
CA PRO A 30 1.84 -6.55 4.79
C PRO A 30 2.61 -7.79 5.27
N PHE A 31 2.26 -8.98 4.77
CA PHE A 31 2.96 -10.22 5.10
C PHE A 31 4.20 -10.45 4.25
N LEU A 32 4.12 -10.25 2.92
CA LEU A 32 5.27 -10.49 2.04
C LEU A 32 6.21 -9.29 1.98
N PHE A 33 5.67 -8.08 1.98
CA PHE A 33 6.49 -6.88 1.82
C PHE A 33 5.89 -5.68 2.56
N ARG A 34 6.73 -4.95 3.27
CA ARG A 34 6.36 -3.77 4.04
C ARG A 34 7.06 -2.52 3.51
N PRO A 35 6.47 -1.82 2.53
CA PRO A 35 7.13 -0.71 1.84
C PRO A 35 7.63 0.42 2.74
N LEU A 36 7.00 0.67 3.91
CA LEU A 36 7.45 1.67 4.88
C LEU A 36 8.84 1.38 5.48
N GLU A 37 9.30 0.13 5.42
CA GLU A 37 10.64 -0.27 5.85
C GLU A 37 11.68 -0.08 4.74
N HIS A 38 11.21 0.21 3.50
CA HIS A 38 12.02 0.38 2.29
C HIS A 38 11.82 1.77 1.65
N GLY A 39 11.57 2.79 2.47
CA GLY A 39 11.57 4.19 2.03
C GLY A 39 10.22 4.74 1.56
N ALA A 40 9.16 3.94 1.46
CA ALA A 40 7.83 4.49 1.21
C ALA A 40 7.34 5.33 2.39
N ASP A 41 6.58 6.39 2.10
CA ASP A 41 6.00 7.25 3.12
C ASP A 41 4.58 6.81 3.49
N ILE A 42 3.84 6.36 2.50
CA ILE A 42 2.43 5.97 2.64
C ILE A 42 2.21 4.65 1.89
N VAL A 43 1.48 3.74 2.51
CA VAL A 43 1.06 2.49 1.89
C VAL A 43 -0.46 2.42 1.84
N VAL A 44 -0.97 1.98 0.69
CA VAL A 44 -2.39 1.71 0.52
C VAL A 44 -2.62 0.23 0.22
N HIS A 45 -3.72 -0.31 0.71
CA HIS A 45 -4.17 -1.66 0.39
C HIS A 45 -5.64 -1.64 0.03
N SER A 46 -6.00 -2.30 -1.06
CA SER A 46 -7.38 -2.75 -1.23
C SER A 46 -7.63 -3.93 -0.28
N ALA A 47 -8.25 -3.64 0.86
CA ALA A 47 -8.58 -4.66 1.84
C ALA A 47 -9.62 -5.67 1.29
N THR A 48 -10.34 -5.30 0.23
CA THR A 48 -11.23 -6.16 -0.56
C THR A 48 -10.54 -7.44 -1.05
N LYS A 49 -9.23 -7.38 -1.32
CA LYS A 49 -8.47 -8.47 -1.95
C LYS A 49 -7.96 -9.46 -0.89
N PHE A 50 -6.66 -9.60 -0.75
CA PHE A 50 -6.05 -10.60 0.12
C PHE A 50 -6.32 -10.40 1.62
N ILE A 51 -6.45 -9.15 2.09
CA ILE A 51 -6.75 -8.88 3.51
C ILE A 51 -8.10 -9.51 3.88
N GLY A 52 -9.17 -9.18 3.16
CA GLY A 52 -10.48 -9.80 3.37
C GLY A 52 -10.52 -11.27 2.95
N GLY A 53 -9.95 -11.58 1.80
CA GLY A 53 -9.72 -12.94 1.31
C GLY A 53 -10.95 -13.71 0.81
N HIS A 54 -12.14 -13.12 0.88
CA HIS A 54 -13.40 -13.81 0.58
C HIS A 54 -14.23 -13.13 -0.51
N GLY A 55 -13.88 -11.90 -0.90
CA GLY A 55 -14.65 -11.13 -1.88
C GLY A 55 -16.05 -10.71 -1.41
N THR A 56 -16.32 -10.78 -0.12
CA THR A 56 -17.64 -10.50 0.46
C THR A 56 -17.86 -9.05 0.81
N VAL A 57 -16.77 -8.28 0.99
CA VAL A 57 -16.84 -6.87 1.38
C VAL A 57 -15.80 -6.05 0.61
N MET A 58 -16.12 -4.78 0.39
CA MET A 58 -15.20 -3.80 -0.17
C MET A 58 -14.65 -2.90 0.94
N GLY A 59 -13.36 -2.61 0.86
CA GLY A 59 -12.71 -1.71 1.80
C GLY A 59 -11.27 -1.41 1.40
N GLY A 60 -10.70 -0.39 2.01
CA GLY A 60 -9.31 0.02 1.83
C GLY A 60 -8.66 0.38 3.14
N VAL A 61 -7.34 0.35 3.15
CA VAL A 61 -6.50 0.77 4.27
C VAL A 61 -5.45 1.73 3.76
N ILE A 62 -5.24 2.83 4.47
CA ILE A 62 -4.14 3.77 4.27
C ILE A 62 -3.28 3.72 5.52
N VAL A 63 -1.99 3.46 5.34
CA VAL A 63 -0.99 3.45 6.41
C VAL A 63 0.02 4.54 6.13
N ASP A 64 0.12 5.50 7.02
CA ASP A 64 1.07 6.61 6.94
C ASP A 64 2.26 6.31 7.86
N GLY A 65 3.48 6.39 7.32
CA GLY A 65 4.71 6.23 8.09
C GLY A 65 4.98 7.38 9.05
N GLY A 66 4.32 8.52 8.87
CA GLY A 66 4.45 9.72 9.70
C GLY A 66 5.83 10.37 9.66
N LYS A 67 6.64 10.07 8.62
CA LYS A 67 8.03 10.54 8.52
C LYS A 67 8.23 11.66 7.51
N PHE A 68 7.32 11.81 6.54
CA PHE A 68 7.47 12.80 5.48
C PHE A 68 7.23 14.22 6.01
N ASP A 69 8.16 15.11 5.71
CA ASP A 69 8.03 16.53 6.06
C ASP A 69 7.16 17.28 5.05
N TRP A 70 5.91 17.49 5.40
CA TRP A 70 4.93 18.20 4.58
C TRP A 70 5.22 19.70 4.43
N THR A 71 6.18 20.24 5.17
CA THR A 71 6.50 21.67 5.20
C THR A 71 7.76 22.03 4.40
N GLN A 72 8.50 21.03 3.92
CA GLN A 72 9.78 21.22 3.24
C GLN A 72 9.71 22.03 1.94
N ASN A 73 8.52 22.16 1.36
CA ASN A 73 8.27 22.95 0.15
C ASN A 73 6.80 23.37 0.05
N ASP A 74 6.45 24.13 -1.00
CA ASP A 74 5.10 24.67 -1.20
C ASP A 74 4.15 23.73 -1.99
N LYS A 75 4.52 22.48 -2.20
CA LYS A 75 3.72 21.53 -3.00
C LYS A 75 2.45 21.04 -2.29
N PHE A 76 2.41 21.13 -0.96
CA PHE A 76 1.33 20.57 -0.13
C PHE A 76 0.59 21.61 0.70
N PRO A 77 0.06 22.71 0.08
CA PRO A 77 -0.53 23.81 0.82
C PRO A 77 -1.75 23.38 1.66
N GLY A 78 -2.43 22.30 1.27
CA GLY A 78 -3.56 21.76 2.04
C GLY A 78 -3.18 21.18 3.41
N ILE A 79 -1.89 20.92 3.66
CA ILE A 79 -1.37 20.41 4.93
C ILE A 79 -0.48 21.45 5.62
N SER A 80 0.32 22.20 4.82
CA SER A 80 1.38 23.09 5.30
C SER A 80 0.98 24.56 5.40
N LYS A 81 -0.23 24.95 4.96
CA LYS A 81 -0.71 26.33 5.03
C LYS A 81 -2.01 26.43 5.87
N PRO A 82 -2.35 27.63 6.37
CA PRO A 82 -3.57 27.85 7.12
C PRO A 82 -4.82 27.41 6.37
N ASN A 83 -5.68 26.62 7.01
CA ASN A 83 -6.93 26.15 6.42
C ASN A 83 -8.12 26.99 6.93
N PRO A 84 -8.79 27.77 6.09
CA PRO A 84 -9.90 28.63 6.51
C PRO A 84 -11.09 27.85 7.06
N ASN A 85 -11.32 26.63 6.59
CA ASN A 85 -12.41 25.77 7.06
C ASN A 85 -12.14 25.16 8.45
N TYR A 86 -10.92 25.30 8.96
CA TYR A 86 -10.47 24.83 10.26
C TYR A 86 -9.88 25.98 11.09
N HIS A 87 -10.54 27.16 11.05
CA HIS A 87 -10.16 28.34 11.83
C HIS A 87 -8.70 28.79 11.63
N GLY A 88 -8.15 28.57 10.43
CA GLY A 88 -6.77 28.93 10.11
C GLY A 88 -5.73 27.92 10.62
N ALA A 89 -6.12 26.76 11.12
CA ALA A 89 -5.18 25.74 11.58
C ALA A 89 -4.29 25.22 10.41
N VAL A 90 -3.01 25.05 10.69
CA VAL A 90 -2.04 24.37 9.81
C VAL A 90 -1.92 22.94 10.28
N PHE A 91 -2.37 21.97 9.49
CA PHE A 91 -2.41 20.55 9.90
C PHE A 91 -1.04 20.02 10.29
N ALA A 92 0.02 20.39 9.55
CA ALA A 92 1.39 19.99 9.87
C ALA A 92 1.84 20.46 11.27
N GLU A 93 1.46 21.68 11.68
CA GLU A 93 1.83 22.24 12.99
C GLU A 93 1.01 21.64 14.12
N VAL A 94 -0.31 21.51 13.92
CA VAL A 94 -1.24 21.06 14.97
C VAL A 94 -1.18 19.55 15.18
N CYS A 95 -0.95 18.78 14.12
CA CYS A 95 -1.04 17.31 14.14
C CYS A 95 0.34 16.63 14.02
N GLY A 96 1.40 17.37 13.68
CA GLY A 96 2.75 16.81 13.52
C GLY A 96 2.78 15.63 12.54
N ASN A 97 3.32 14.52 12.98
CA ASN A 97 3.44 13.29 12.21
C ASN A 97 2.10 12.61 11.83
N LEU A 98 0.99 13.06 12.39
CA LEU A 98 -0.35 12.57 12.04
C LEU A 98 -1.06 13.49 11.02
N ALA A 99 -0.42 14.55 10.55
CA ALA A 99 -1.03 15.58 9.73
C ALA A 99 -1.78 15.03 8.51
N TYR A 100 -1.18 14.09 7.79
CA TYR A 100 -1.77 13.49 6.60
C TYR A 100 -3.07 12.72 6.93
N ILE A 101 -3.01 11.81 7.89
CA ILE A 101 -4.17 10.99 8.27
C ILE A 101 -5.28 11.83 8.90
N VAL A 102 -4.92 12.79 9.75
CA VAL A 102 -5.93 13.71 10.34
C VAL A 102 -6.57 14.56 9.25
N LYS A 103 -5.79 15.08 8.30
CA LYS A 103 -6.31 15.84 7.15
C LYS A 103 -7.31 15.01 6.32
N ILE A 104 -6.98 13.78 5.99
CA ILE A 104 -7.89 12.88 5.25
C ILE A 104 -9.18 12.66 6.05
N ARG A 105 -9.07 12.34 7.32
CA ARG A 105 -10.24 12.05 8.15
C ARG A 105 -11.12 13.27 8.38
N ALA A 106 -10.50 14.42 8.65
CA ALA A 106 -11.21 15.66 8.95
C ALA A 106 -11.87 16.28 7.73
N THR A 107 -11.31 16.14 6.54
CA THR A 107 -11.82 16.74 5.31
C THR A 107 -12.50 15.70 4.41
N LEU A 108 -11.74 14.78 3.81
CA LEU A 108 -12.27 13.87 2.80
C LEU A 108 -13.29 12.88 3.37
N LEU A 109 -12.89 12.13 4.40
CA LEU A 109 -13.76 11.11 4.99
C LEU A 109 -15.02 11.73 5.60
N ARG A 110 -14.87 12.83 6.36
CA ARG A 110 -15.98 13.53 6.99
C ARG A 110 -16.95 14.11 5.97
N ASP A 111 -16.41 14.80 4.94
CA ASP A 111 -17.23 15.58 4.02
C ASP A 111 -17.91 14.69 2.96
N THR A 112 -17.26 13.58 2.55
CA THR A 112 -17.84 12.60 1.63
C THR A 112 -18.70 11.56 2.32
N GLY A 113 -18.50 11.32 3.63
CA GLY A 113 -19.19 10.28 4.37
C GLY A 113 -18.79 8.84 3.98
N ALA A 114 -17.66 8.67 3.26
CA ALA A 114 -17.19 7.38 2.73
C ALA A 114 -16.60 6.49 3.83
N THR A 115 -17.26 6.38 4.98
CA THR A 115 -16.82 5.54 6.09
C THR A 115 -17.26 4.09 5.90
N ILE A 116 -16.39 3.15 6.27
CA ILE A 116 -16.72 1.72 6.22
C ILE A 116 -17.72 1.36 7.32
N SER A 117 -18.65 0.45 7.02
CA SER A 117 -19.58 -0.05 8.04
C SER A 117 -18.83 -0.89 9.08
N PRO A 118 -19.26 -0.89 10.37
CA PRO A 118 -18.65 -1.73 11.41
C PRO A 118 -18.67 -3.22 11.07
N PHE A 119 -19.73 -3.70 10.42
CA PHE A 119 -19.85 -5.10 10.00
C PHE A 119 -18.82 -5.46 8.93
N ASN A 120 -18.60 -4.58 7.93
CA ASN A 120 -17.58 -4.79 6.92
C ASN A 120 -16.18 -4.77 7.54
N SER A 121 -15.92 -3.88 8.49
CA SER A 121 -14.65 -3.85 9.23
C SER A 121 -14.42 -5.17 9.99
N PHE A 122 -15.44 -5.69 10.64
CA PHE A 122 -15.38 -6.97 11.32
C PHE A 122 -15.01 -8.12 10.37
N LEU A 123 -15.65 -8.21 9.21
CA LEU A 123 -15.32 -9.25 8.21
C LEU A 123 -13.88 -9.11 7.67
N LEU A 124 -13.40 -7.89 7.46
CA LEU A 124 -12.01 -7.65 7.05
C LEU A 124 -11.01 -8.05 8.14
N LEU A 125 -11.32 -7.78 9.41
CA LEU A 125 -10.49 -8.21 10.55
C LEU A 125 -10.43 -9.74 10.65
N GLN A 126 -11.55 -10.44 10.47
CA GLN A 126 -11.55 -11.90 10.41
C GLN A 126 -10.68 -12.44 9.28
N GLY A 127 -10.75 -11.83 8.09
CA GLY A 127 -9.86 -12.17 6.98
C GLY A 127 -8.38 -11.95 7.30
N LEU A 128 -8.07 -10.88 8.01
CA LEU A 128 -6.70 -10.53 8.41
C LEU A 128 -6.07 -11.59 9.33
N GLU A 129 -6.85 -12.22 10.21
CA GLU A 129 -6.34 -13.26 11.13
C GLU A 129 -5.65 -14.43 10.41
N THR A 130 -6.12 -14.78 9.22
CA THR A 130 -5.57 -15.89 8.43
C THR A 130 -4.71 -15.44 7.26
N LEU A 131 -4.43 -14.14 7.14
CA LEU A 131 -3.72 -13.59 5.98
C LEU A 131 -2.38 -14.27 5.71
N SER A 132 -1.55 -14.42 6.74
CA SER A 132 -0.22 -15.03 6.61
C SER A 132 -0.30 -16.46 6.09
N LEU A 133 -1.18 -17.28 6.65
CA LEU A 133 -1.38 -18.67 6.25
C LEU A 133 -1.84 -18.78 4.79
N ARG A 134 -2.77 -17.92 4.39
CA ARG A 134 -3.29 -17.93 3.01
C ARG A 134 -2.26 -17.47 2.00
N VAL A 135 -1.57 -16.37 2.30
CA VAL A 135 -0.57 -15.80 1.38
C VAL A 135 0.63 -16.74 1.24
N GLU A 136 1.12 -17.32 2.33
CA GLU A 136 2.17 -18.34 2.27
C GLU A 136 1.76 -19.52 1.35
N ARG A 137 0.53 -20.02 1.49
CA ARG A 137 0.03 -21.08 0.63
C ARG A 137 -0.12 -20.64 -0.83
N HIS A 138 -0.55 -19.39 -1.08
CA HIS A 138 -0.62 -18.86 -2.44
C HIS A 138 0.76 -18.82 -3.10
N VAL A 139 1.78 -18.34 -2.38
CA VAL A 139 3.17 -18.32 -2.89
C VAL A 139 3.64 -19.74 -3.22
N GLN A 140 3.50 -20.69 -2.29
CA GLN A 140 3.90 -22.10 -2.52
C GLN A 140 3.19 -22.69 -3.75
N ASN A 141 1.91 -22.41 -3.92
CA ASN A 141 1.16 -22.90 -5.07
C ASN A 141 1.62 -22.24 -6.37
N ALA A 142 1.87 -20.92 -6.34
CA ALA A 142 2.33 -20.17 -7.51
C ALA A 142 3.68 -20.69 -8.01
N LEU A 143 4.65 -20.94 -7.10
CA LEU A 143 5.94 -21.51 -7.43
C LEU A 143 5.80 -22.89 -8.10
N ARG A 144 4.98 -23.77 -7.53
CA ARG A 144 4.76 -25.12 -8.12
C ARG A 144 4.09 -25.05 -9.50
N VAL A 145 3.17 -24.12 -9.69
CA VAL A 145 2.52 -23.90 -10.99
C VAL A 145 3.52 -23.33 -12.00
N ALA A 146 4.34 -22.38 -11.61
CA ALA A 146 5.38 -21.82 -12.48
C ALA A 146 6.36 -22.91 -12.95
N ASP A 147 6.87 -23.74 -12.03
CA ASP A 147 7.78 -24.84 -12.35
C ASP A 147 7.12 -25.88 -13.29
N TYR A 148 5.88 -26.27 -12.99
CA TYR A 148 5.14 -27.19 -13.84
C TYR A 148 4.96 -26.66 -15.26
N LEU A 149 4.52 -25.40 -15.37
CA LEU A 149 4.30 -24.79 -16.67
C LEU A 149 5.59 -24.57 -17.45
N ALA A 150 6.68 -24.21 -16.77
CA ALA A 150 8.00 -24.04 -17.41
C ALA A 150 8.52 -25.32 -18.08
N SER A 151 8.11 -26.48 -17.58
CA SER A 151 8.48 -27.79 -18.15
C SER A 151 7.42 -28.39 -19.08
N HIS A 152 6.25 -27.73 -19.23
CA HIS A 152 5.14 -28.32 -19.99
C HIS A 152 5.31 -28.16 -21.51
N PRO A 153 5.19 -29.24 -22.32
CA PRO A 153 5.50 -29.21 -23.76
C PRO A 153 4.60 -28.32 -24.60
N GLN A 154 3.45 -27.89 -24.10
CA GLN A 154 2.52 -26.98 -24.77
C GLN A 154 2.68 -25.52 -24.32
N VAL A 155 3.62 -25.22 -23.41
CA VAL A 155 3.89 -23.87 -22.93
C VAL A 155 5.18 -23.36 -23.54
N GLU A 156 5.08 -22.26 -24.26
CA GLU A 156 6.24 -21.68 -24.93
C GLU A 156 7.11 -20.87 -23.95
N ARG A 157 6.49 -20.16 -23.01
CA ARG A 157 7.19 -19.32 -22.04
C ARG A 157 6.36 -19.10 -20.77
N VAL A 158 7.07 -19.06 -19.64
CA VAL A 158 6.52 -18.60 -18.35
C VAL A 158 7.31 -17.37 -17.91
N ASN A 159 6.61 -16.32 -17.51
CA ASN A 159 7.20 -15.09 -16.98
C ASN A 159 6.92 -15.02 -15.47
N HIS A 160 7.88 -15.44 -14.66
CA HIS A 160 7.78 -15.44 -13.20
C HIS A 160 9.15 -15.23 -12.55
N PRO A 161 9.28 -14.35 -11.53
CA PRO A 161 10.57 -14.02 -10.92
C PRO A 161 11.33 -15.20 -10.31
N SER A 162 10.63 -16.28 -9.95
CA SER A 162 11.29 -17.50 -9.44
C SER A 162 12.08 -18.28 -10.49
N LEU A 163 11.94 -17.96 -11.77
CA LEU A 163 12.60 -18.66 -12.86
C LEU A 163 13.92 -17.97 -13.22
N PRO A 164 15.01 -18.74 -13.49
CA PRO A 164 16.34 -18.18 -13.75
C PRO A 164 16.42 -17.19 -14.93
N ASP A 165 15.50 -17.33 -15.88
CA ASP A 165 15.46 -16.47 -17.07
C ASP A 165 14.75 -15.13 -16.83
N HIS A 166 14.22 -14.89 -15.65
CA HIS A 166 13.55 -13.63 -15.32
C HIS A 166 14.57 -12.53 -14.96
N PRO A 167 14.41 -11.29 -15.44
CA PRO A 167 15.34 -10.20 -15.13
C PRO A 167 15.48 -9.90 -13.64
N ASP A 168 14.44 -10.16 -12.85
CA ASP A 168 14.37 -9.87 -11.40
C ASP A 168 14.47 -11.19 -10.59
N HIS A 169 15.26 -12.17 -11.06
CA HIS A 169 15.36 -13.50 -10.41
C HIS A 169 16.19 -13.49 -9.12
N ASP A 170 17.04 -12.51 -8.89
CA ASP A 170 18.01 -12.43 -7.77
C ASP A 170 17.36 -12.15 -6.41
#